data_31ae3090943d4eb42d3ae93017524465
#
_entry.id   31ae3090943d4eb42d3ae93017524465
#
_cell.length_a   1.000
_cell.length_b   1.000
_cell.length_c   1.000
_cell.angle_alpha   90.00
_cell.angle_beta   90.00
_cell.angle_gamma   90.00
#
_symmetry.space_group_name_H-M   'P 1'
#
loop_
_entity.id
_entity.type
_entity.pdbx_description
1 polymer ?
#
loop_
_entity_poly.entity_id
_entity_poly.type
_entity_poly.pdbx_seq_one_letter_code
_entity_poly.pdbx_strand_id
1 'polypeptide(L)'
;MGNRQREVRITDDADKDIGRLDDLDHQLGQLAYTMIRHLKTGSVTGAPLENLPKFGDLSDCRKVYFGYGNPPTHRIVYRIVDETVIEIVDVVAVETRDDAYVYLLTALRLQRLPKETQPEYQSVHQRMIASRSAKKVKKS
;
A
#
# COMPACT_ATOMS: atom_id res chain seq x y z
N MET A 1 28.34 5.94 -2.26
CA MET A 1 27.75 5.17 -3.28
C MET A 1 26.42 5.71 -3.60
N GLY A 2 26.25 6.08 -4.79
CA GLY A 2 25.04 6.69 -5.22
C GLY A 2 23.85 5.74 -5.10
N ASN A 3 22.70 6.35 -5.16
CA ASN A 3 21.45 5.63 -5.16
C ASN A 3 21.30 4.90 -6.49
N ARG A 4 21.11 3.60 -6.43
CA ARG A 4 20.85 2.84 -7.64
C ARG A 4 19.41 3.08 -8.07
N GLN A 5 19.22 3.37 -9.33
CA GLN A 5 17.87 3.39 -9.87
C GLN A 5 17.33 1.98 -9.94
N ARG A 6 16.07 1.84 -9.54
CA ARG A 6 15.34 0.59 -9.58
C ARG A 6 14.28 0.66 -10.66
N GLU A 7 13.93 -0.49 -11.21
CA GLU A 7 12.72 -0.58 -11.99
C GLU A 7 11.56 -0.61 -11.01
N VAL A 8 10.55 0.22 -11.26
CA VAL A 8 9.34 0.25 -10.42
C VAL A 8 8.19 -0.27 -11.26
N ARG A 9 7.58 -1.34 -10.79
CA ARG A 9 6.35 -1.87 -11.36
C ARG A 9 5.21 -1.45 -10.46
N ILE A 10 4.08 -1.14 -11.05
CA ILE A 10 2.89 -0.76 -10.29
C ILE A 10 1.81 -1.78 -10.65
N THR A 11 1.30 -2.50 -9.64
CA THR A 11 0.23 -3.46 -9.89
C THR A 11 -1.05 -2.73 -10.32
N ASP A 12 -1.95 -3.44 -10.97
CA ASP A 12 -3.24 -2.87 -11.35
C ASP A 12 -4.01 -2.35 -10.13
N ASP A 13 -3.95 -3.09 -9.03
CA ASP A 13 -4.60 -2.66 -7.78
C ASP A 13 -4.01 -1.37 -7.25
N ALA A 14 -2.69 -1.26 -7.23
CA ALA A 14 -2.02 -0.05 -6.77
C ALA A 14 -2.30 1.13 -7.69
N ASP A 15 -2.33 0.91 -8.99
CA ASP A 15 -2.67 1.95 -9.96
C ASP A 15 -4.07 2.49 -9.72
N LYS A 16 -5.02 1.61 -9.45
CA LYS A 16 -6.39 2.02 -9.08
C LYS A 16 -6.41 2.78 -7.77
N ASP A 17 -5.60 2.38 -6.80
CA ASP A 17 -5.48 3.12 -5.54
C ASP A 17 -5.05 4.56 -5.79
N ILE A 18 -4.02 4.76 -6.61
CA ILE A 18 -3.52 6.09 -6.91
C ILE A 18 -4.59 6.91 -7.64
N GLY A 19 -5.30 6.30 -8.58
CA GLY A 19 -6.39 6.95 -9.27
C GLY A 19 -7.48 7.43 -8.32
N ARG A 20 -7.85 6.61 -7.34
CA ARG A 20 -8.84 7.02 -6.33
C ARG A 20 -8.35 8.18 -5.48
N LEU A 21 -7.07 8.15 -5.08
CA LEU A 21 -6.49 9.26 -4.32
C LEU A 21 -6.50 10.55 -5.13
N ASP A 22 -6.11 10.46 -6.39
CA ASP A 22 -6.06 11.61 -7.28
C ASP A 22 -7.45 12.21 -7.50
N ASP A 23 -8.46 11.36 -7.62
CA ASP A 23 -9.85 11.81 -7.75
C ASP A 23 -10.36 12.53 -6.50
N LEU A 24 -9.96 12.05 -5.33
CA LEU A 24 -10.36 12.66 -4.06
C LEU A 24 -9.58 13.92 -3.75
N ASP A 25 -8.31 13.91 -4.06
CA ASP A 25 -7.39 15.01 -3.76
C ASP A 25 -6.19 14.90 -4.70
N HIS A 26 -6.16 15.76 -5.71
CA HIS A 26 -5.12 15.73 -6.72
C HIS A 26 -3.71 15.85 -6.10
N GLN A 27 -3.57 16.65 -5.05
CA GLN A 27 -2.29 16.82 -4.38
C GLN A 27 -1.81 15.51 -3.75
N LEU A 28 -2.73 14.72 -3.17
CA LEU A 28 -2.37 13.40 -2.64
C LEU A 28 -1.86 12.46 -3.73
N GLY A 29 -2.50 12.48 -4.90
CA GLY A 29 -2.02 11.70 -6.04
C GLY A 29 -0.61 12.10 -6.42
N GLN A 30 -0.32 13.39 -6.45
CA GLN A 30 1.01 13.91 -6.75
C GLN A 30 2.04 13.48 -5.68
N LEU A 31 1.65 13.53 -4.40
CA LEU A 31 2.53 13.10 -3.32
C LEU A 31 2.84 11.61 -3.42
N ALA A 32 1.87 10.79 -3.83
CA ALA A 32 2.11 9.37 -4.04
C ALA A 32 3.16 9.14 -5.13
N TYR A 33 3.02 9.81 -6.26
CA TYR A 33 4.01 9.68 -7.35
C TYR A 33 5.38 10.19 -6.93
N THR A 34 5.43 11.26 -6.15
CA THR A 34 6.70 11.80 -5.63
C THR A 34 7.40 10.75 -4.75
N MET A 35 6.65 10.10 -3.88
CA MET A 35 7.22 9.06 -3.02
C MET A 35 7.69 7.86 -3.85
N ILE A 36 6.93 7.46 -4.87
CA ILE A 36 7.34 6.38 -5.77
C ILE A 36 8.66 6.73 -6.47
N ARG A 37 8.81 7.97 -6.90
CA ARG A 37 10.09 8.44 -7.47
C ARG A 37 11.24 8.31 -6.49
N HIS A 38 11.01 8.67 -5.23
CA HIS A 38 12.05 8.53 -4.20
C HIS A 38 12.42 7.06 -3.98
N LEU A 39 11.45 6.16 -4.03
CA LEU A 39 11.72 4.74 -3.96
C LEU A 39 12.52 4.28 -5.18
N LYS A 40 12.19 4.79 -6.36
CA LYS A 40 12.88 4.45 -7.60
C LYS A 40 14.35 4.84 -7.55
N THR A 41 14.64 6.03 -7.06
CA THR A 41 16.02 6.53 -6.98
C THR A 41 16.80 5.99 -5.80
N GLY A 42 16.12 5.33 -4.86
CA GLY A 42 16.74 4.82 -3.66
C GLY A 42 16.98 5.86 -2.57
N SER A 43 16.45 7.09 -2.76
CA SER A 43 16.60 8.13 -1.75
C SER A 43 15.75 7.86 -0.51
N VAL A 44 14.75 7.01 -0.62
CA VAL A 44 13.93 6.57 0.50
C VAL A 44 13.87 5.04 0.48
N THR A 45 13.97 4.44 1.66
CA THR A 45 13.79 3.01 1.84
C THR A 45 12.75 2.80 2.93
N GLY A 46 11.77 1.96 2.65
CA GLY A 46 10.70 1.69 3.60
C GLY A 46 11.12 0.74 4.70
N ALA A 47 10.28 0.66 5.74
CA ALA A 47 10.44 -0.27 6.83
C ALA A 47 9.84 -1.63 6.45
N PRO A 48 10.46 -2.75 6.85
CA PRO A 48 9.90 -4.06 6.54
C PRO A 48 8.59 -4.29 7.26
N LEU A 49 7.70 -5.08 6.65
CA LEU A 49 6.51 -5.55 7.33
C LEU A 49 6.89 -6.66 8.30
N GLU A 50 6.19 -6.73 9.42
CA GLU A 50 6.41 -7.82 10.37
C GLU A 50 5.92 -9.14 9.76
N ASN A 51 6.63 -10.21 10.10
CA ASN A 51 6.22 -11.54 9.67
C ASN A 51 5.21 -12.10 10.66
N LEU A 52 3.93 -11.97 10.32
CA LEU A 52 2.85 -12.49 11.13
C LEU A 52 2.26 -13.71 10.42
N PRO A 53 2.43 -14.92 10.96
CA PRO A 53 2.00 -16.14 10.26
C PRO A 53 0.53 -16.14 9.82
N LYS A 54 -0.32 -15.46 10.57
CA LYS A 54 -1.74 -15.32 10.26
C LYS A 54 -1.98 -14.72 8.88
N PHE A 55 -1.07 -13.88 8.40
CA PHE A 55 -1.20 -13.18 7.12
C PHE A 55 -0.29 -13.74 6.03
N GLY A 56 0.39 -14.85 6.29
CA GLY A 56 1.37 -15.39 5.35
C GLY A 56 2.71 -14.69 5.46
N ASP A 57 3.63 -15.04 4.57
CA ASP A 57 4.98 -14.49 4.58
C ASP A 57 5.03 -13.21 3.77
N LEU A 58 5.21 -12.08 4.43
CA LEU A 58 5.33 -10.76 3.82
C LEU A 58 6.72 -10.16 4.07
N SER A 59 7.72 -11.01 4.31
CA SER A 59 9.08 -10.55 4.64
C SER A 59 9.75 -9.79 3.51
N ASP A 60 9.30 -9.96 2.26
CA ASP A 60 9.82 -9.22 1.11
C ASP A 60 9.11 -7.90 0.87
N CYS A 61 8.20 -7.51 1.75
CA CYS A 61 7.42 -6.28 1.61
C CYS A 61 7.93 -5.20 2.58
N ARG A 62 7.81 -3.95 2.14
CA ARG A 62 8.16 -2.77 2.92
C ARG A 62 7.06 -1.73 2.80
N LYS A 63 7.01 -0.82 3.77
CA LYS A 63 6.02 0.25 3.79
C LYS A 63 6.70 1.60 3.98
N VAL A 64 6.19 2.62 3.31
CA VAL A 64 6.55 4.03 3.53
C VAL A 64 5.28 4.84 3.70
N TYR A 65 5.38 5.92 4.44
CA TYR A 65 4.24 6.79 4.70
C TYR A 65 4.39 8.10 3.95
N PHE A 66 3.27 8.68 3.56
CA PHE A 66 3.24 9.96 2.86
C PHE A 66 1.90 10.66 3.17
N GLY A 67 1.77 11.87 2.68
CA GLY A 67 0.53 12.62 2.83
C GLY A 67 0.67 13.78 3.80
N TYR A 68 -0.43 14.11 4.46
CA TYR A 68 -0.50 15.27 5.33
C TYR A 68 -0.35 14.89 6.79
N GLY A 69 0.21 15.83 7.56
CA GLY A 69 0.25 15.68 9.00
C GLY A 69 1.39 14.82 9.53
N ASN A 70 1.40 14.68 10.84
CA ASN A 70 2.38 13.89 11.57
C ASN A 70 1.67 13.13 12.68
N PRO A 71 1.41 11.83 12.54
CA PRO A 71 1.91 10.98 11.45
C PRO A 71 1.22 11.25 10.10
N PRO A 72 1.87 10.89 9.00
CA PRO A 72 1.28 11.03 7.66
C PRO A 72 0.02 10.16 7.50
N THR A 73 -0.85 10.59 6.59
CA THR A 73 -2.19 10.02 6.45
C THR A 73 -2.28 8.79 5.55
N HIS A 74 -1.24 8.54 4.74
CA HIS A 74 -1.28 7.51 3.71
C HIS A 74 -0.01 6.67 3.74
N ARG A 75 -0.07 5.51 3.09
CA ARG A 75 1.11 4.65 2.99
C ARG A 75 1.15 3.98 1.63
N ILE A 76 2.37 3.61 1.25
CA ILE A 76 2.64 2.74 0.11
C ILE A 76 3.24 1.45 0.67
N VAL A 77 2.73 0.31 0.23
CA VAL A 77 3.38 -0.98 0.47
C VAL A 77 3.94 -1.46 -0.85
N TYR A 78 5.20 -1.88 -0.84
CA TYR A 78 5.85 -2.40 -2.02
C TYR A 78 6.58 -3.70 -1.71
N ARG A 79 6.75 -4.51 -2.74
CA ARG A 79 7.44 -5.78 -2.67
C ARG A 79 8.81 -5.64 -3.31
N ILE A 80 9.82 -6.21 -2.69
CA ILE A 80 11.15 -6.30 -3.29
C ILE A 80 11.17 -7.56 -4.15
N VAL A 81 11.19 -7.38 -5.47
CA VAL A 81 11.24 -8.50 -6.42
C VAL A 81 12.68 -9.03 -6.48
N ASP A 82 13.64 -8.12 -6.65
CA ASP A 82 15.06 -8.42 -6.57
C ASP A 82 15.82 -7.11 -6.28
N GLU A 83 17.14 -7.15 -6.38
CA GLU A 83 17.98 -6.00 -6.03
C GLU A 83 17.68 -4.74 -6.87
N THR A 84 17.13 -4.93 -8.07
CA THR A 84 16.92 -3.84 -9.02
C THR A 84 15.46 -3.56 -9.32
N VAL A 85 14.54 -4.39 -8.83
CA VAL A 85 13.11 -4.30 -9.16
C VAL A 85 12.26 -4.27 -7.90
N ILE A 86 11.40 -3.28 -7.80
CA ILE A 86 10.36 -3.24 -6.76
C ILE A 86 9.00 -3.16 -7.43
N GLU A 87 7.98 -3.62 -6.71
CA GLU A 87 6.61 -3.62 -7.21
C GLU A 87 5.70 -2.97 -6.18
N ILE A 88 5.00 -1.91 -6.58
CA ILE A 88 4.05 -1.23 -5.70
C ILE A 88 2.78 -2.08 -5.62
N VAL A 89 2.40 -2.46 -4.41
CA VAL A 89 1.28 -3.37 -4.15
C VAL A 89 0.03 -2.63 -3.72
N ASP A 90 0.17 -1.66 -2.82
CA ASP A 90 -0.97 -0.83 -2.44
C ASP A 90 -0.55 0.59 -2.10
N VAL A 91 -1.50 1.52 -2.27
CA VAL A 91 -1.33 2.94 -1.97
C VAL A 91 -2.65 3.39 -1.34
N VAL A 92 -2.71 3.37 -0.02
CA VAL A 92 -3.97 3.54 0.70
C VAL A 92 -3.82 4.43 1.92
N ALA A 93 -4.94 4.91 2.41
CA ALA A 93 -4.97 5.67 3.65
C ALA A 93 -4.60 4.77 4.84
N VAL A 94 -3.93 5.36 5.80
CA VAL A 94 -3.73 4.74 7.10
C VAL A 94 -5.02 4.99 7.87
N GLU A 95 -6.01 4.15 7.63
CA GLU A 95 -7.36 4.44 8.10
C GLU A 95 -7.59 4.18 9.56
N THR A 96 -6.82 3.32 10.14
CA THR A 96 -6.97 3.03 11.55
C THR A 96 -5.61 2.65 12.10
N ARG A 97 -5.55 2.58 13.40
CA ARG A 97 -4.38 2.06 14.10
C ARG A 97 -4.33 0.54 14.03
N ASP A 98 -5.19 -0.05 13.21
CA ASP A 98 -5.24 -1.48 13.06
C ASP A 98 -4.27 -1.91 11.98
N ASP A 99 -3.07 -2.28 12.40
CA ASP A 99 -2.04 -2.78 11.49
C ASP A 99 -2.48 -4.04 10.76
N ALA A 100 -3.45 -4.76 11.31
CA ALA A 100 -3.95 -5.98 10.68
C ALA A 100 -4.48 -5.72 9.27
N TYR A 101 -5.13 -4.57 9.05
CA TYR A 101 -5.65 -4.25 7.72
C TYR A 101 -4.54 -4.12 6.69
N VAL A 102 -3.39 -3.56 7.10
CA VAL A 102 -2.22 -3.42 6.21
C VAL A 102 -1.79 -4.79 5.69
N TYR A 103 -1.57 -5.70 6.62
CA TYR A 103 -1.08 -7.04 6.28
C TYR A 103 -2.12 -7.83 5.50
N LEU A 104 -3.38 -7.69 5.89
CA LEU A 104 -4.49 -8.33 5.21
C LEU A 104 -4.55 -7.94 3.73
N LEU A 105 -4.57 -6.64 3.45
CA LEU A 105 -4.70 -6.16 2.07
C LEU A 105 -3.53 -6.62 1.23
N THR A 106 -2.32 -6.48 1.76
CA THR A 106 -1.11 -6.89 1.04
C THR A 106 -1.13 -8.39 0.76
N ALA A 107 -1.46 -9.19 1.78
CA ALA A 107 -1.50 -10.65 1.62
C ALA A 107 -2.55 -11.08 0.60
N LEU A 108 -3.71 -10.45 0.61
CA LEU A 108 -4.77 -10.75 -0.37
C LEU A 108 -4.32 -10.43 -1.79
N ARG A 109 -3.74 -9.25 -2.00
CA ARG A 109 -3.31 -8.82 -3.33
C ARG A 109 -2.16 -9.65 -3.87
N LEU A 110 -1.27 -10.12 -3.00
CA LEU A 110 -0.17 -11.01 -3.39
C LEU A 110 -0.57 -12.48 -3.38
N GLN A 111 -1.82 -12.80 -3.02
CA GLN A 111 -2.33 -14.17 -2.97
C GLN A 111 -1.54 -15.05 -2.00
N ARG A 112 -1.18 -14.49 -0.86
CA ARG A 112 -0.39 -15.19 0.16
C ARG A 112 -1.17 -15.49 1.43
N LEU A 113 -2.41 -15.03 1.51
CA LEU A 113 -3.22 -15.23 2.70
C LEU A 113 -3.55 -16.72 2.86
N PRO A 114 -3.32 -17.29 4.05
CA PRO A 114 -3.68 -18.69 4.28
C PRO A 114 -5.16 -18.94 4.05
N LYS A 115 -5.48 -20.13 3.53
CA LYS A 115 -6.87 -20.45 3.15
C LYS A 115 -7.84 -20.33 4.31
N GLU A 116 -7.41 -20.67 5.52
CA GLU A 116 -8.24 -20.64 6.71
C GLU A 116 -8.69 -19.23 7.09
N THR A 117 -7.93 -18.22 6.70
CA THR A 117 -8.21 -16.84 7.06
C THR A 117 -8.87 -16.06 5.95
N GLN A 118 -8.89 -16.58 4.72
CA GLN A 118 -9.39 -15.84 3.56
C GLN A 118 -10.85 -15.37 3.71
N PRO A 119 -11.80 -16.21 4.14
CA PRO A 119 -13.20 -15.76 4.22
C PRO A 119 -13.39 -14.61 5.20
N GLU A 120 -12.76 -14.69 6.36
CA GLU A 120 -12.82 -13.64 7.37
C GLU A 120 -12.29 -12.32 6.83
N TYR A 121 -11.14 -12.38 6.18
CA TYR A 121 -10.48 -11.19 5.70
C TYR A 121 -11.15 -10.58 4.49
N GLN A 122 -11.67 -11.40 3.60
CA GLN A 122 -12.41 -10.86 2.46
C GLN A 122 -13.62 -10.07 2.91
N SER A 123 -14.31 -10.55 3.94
CA SER A 123 -15.46 -9.84 4.51
C SER A 123 -15.05 -8.48 5.07
N VAL A 124 -13.96 -8.43 5.84
CA VAL A 124 -13.45 -7.18 6.39
C VAL A 124 -13.03 -6.22 5.28
N HIS A 125 -12.31 -6.73 4.28
CA HIS A 125 -11.86 -5.93 3.16
C HIS A 125 -13.03 -5.31 2.39
N GLN A 126 -14.05 -6.11 2.11
CA GLN A 126 -15.23 -5.62 1.40
C GLN A 126 -15.96 -4.54 2.20
N ARG A 127 -16.07 -4.70 3.50
CA ARG A 127 -16.71 -3.69 4.35
C ARG A 127 -15.95 -2.38 4.33
N MET A 128 -14.63 -2.44 4.31
CA MET A 128 -13.82 -1.23 4.26
C MET A 128 -13.93 -0.51 2.93
N ILE A 129 -13.98 -1.25 1.83
CA ILE A 129 -14.19 -0.66 0.51
C ILE A 129 -15.57 0.00 0.44
N ALA A 130 -16.59 -0.66 0.92
CA ALA A 130 -17.96 -0.12 0.94
C ALA A 130 -18.01 1.17 1.77
N SER A 131 -17.36 1.19 2.92
CA SER A 131 -17.29 2.39 3.77
C SER A 131 -16.63 3.57 3.04
N ARG A 132 -15.54 3.31 2.32
CA ARG A 132 -14.86 4.34 1.54
C ARG A 132 -15.72 4.87 0.42
N SER A 133 -16.42 3.99 -0.27
CA SER A 133 -17.34 4.39 -1.34
C SER A 133 -18.46 5.26 -0.80
N ALA A 134 -19.03 4.91 0.35
CA ALA A 134 -20.06 5.69 0.99
C ALA A 134 -19.56 7.09 1.37
N LYS A 135 -18.35 7.18 1.92
CA LYS A 135 -17.74 8.47 2.26
C LYS A 135 -17.52 9.33 1.03
N LYS A 136 -17.07 8.73 -0.07
CA LYS A 136 -16.86 9.45 -1.32
C LYS A 136 -18.17 10.01 -1.85
N VAL A 137 -19.23 9.24 -1.83
CA VAL A 137 -20.56 9.69 -2.27
C VAL A 137 -21.05 10.85 -1.44
N LYS A 138 -20.86 10.82 -0.13
CA LYS A 138 -21.30 11.90 0.76
C LYS A 138 -20.58 13.21 0.50
N LYS A 139 -19.38 13.19 -0.05
CA LYS A 139 -18.61 14.39 -0.34
C LYS A 139 -18.96 15.03 -1.67
N SER A 140 -19.61 14.32 -2.52
CA SER A 140 -19.93 14.81 -3.87
C SER A 140 -21.23 15.61 -3.94
#